data_4707703b22c3758e2c0c6dc0785894a0
#
_entry.id   4707703b22c3758e2c0c6dc0785894a0
#
_cell.length_a   1.000
_cell.length_b   1.000
_cell.length_c   1.000
_cell.angle_alpha   90.00
_cell.angle_beta   90.00
_cell.angle_gamma   90.00
#
_symmetry.space_group_name_H-M   'P 1'
#
loop_
_entity.id
_entity.type
_entity.pdbx_description
1 polymer ?
#
loop_
_entity_poly.entity_id
_entity_poly.type
_entity_poly.pdbx_seq_one_letter_code
_entity_poly.pdbx_strand_id
1 'polypeptide(L)'
;IKMLGHADPHVRAWTVRLISDDYRVSSRQAKILIEMAGSETHVEVRSQLACSARRLAAETALSITRQLLGHSEDADDPHLPLLLWWVLEEKAESHERILAMFQDSEFWLQPLVQQHILERLMRRYALSGTQEDLATASGLLETAPDDGSRTKLMDGFERAYVGRSLAGLPPRLLEAIAASGGGSLKLQLRLKTPEAIKSALAQVQDSKLKAVQRQELVEVFGQIDTPEAIPVLLQLAANDQQASIRSAALASLQSYPEEQIGQQVISFYPTLPPDARPAADSLLASRANWTRLWLTSIEKTPSLKEAIPLSTVRRMLLHDDKQIAASIQQLWGS
;
A
#
# COMPACT_ATOMS: atom_id res chain seq x y z
N ILE A 1 -29.45 32.41 -14.12
CA ILE A 1 -29.73 31.25 -15.00
C ILE A 1 -29.54 31.63 -16.48
N LYS A 2 -30.12 32.74 -16.98
CA LYS A 2 -29.97 33.10 -18.42
C LYS A 2 -28.53 33.19 -18.90
N MET A 3 -27.60 33.64 -18.04
CA MET A 3 -26.18 33.78 -18.38
C MET A 3 -25.44 32.46 -18.44
N LEU A 4 -25.98 31.35 -17.99
CA LEU A 4 -25.39 30.03 -18.19
C LEU A 4 -25.30 29.59 -19.67
N GLY A 5 -26.19 30.17 -20.53
CA GLY A 5 -26.16 29.95 -21.99
C GLY A 5 -25.44 31.09 -22.75
N HIS A 6 -24.66 31.94 -22.11
CA HIS A 6 -23.96 33.03 -22.76
C HIS A 6 -22.89 32.54 -23.73
N ALA A 7 -22.69 33.26 -24.87
CA ALA A 7 -21.70 32.87 -25.88
C ALA A 7 -20.25 32.86 -25.32
N ASP A 8 -19.91 33.84 -24.49
CA ASP A 8 -18.60 33.94 -23.85
C ASP A 8 -18.47 32.90 -22.70
N PRO A 9 -17.49 32.01 -22.76
CA PRO A 9 -17.27 30.99 -21.73
C PRO A 9 -16.91 31.58 -20.35
N HIS A 10 -16.23 32.70 -20.29
CA HIS A 10 -15.89 33.34 -19.01
C HIS A 10 -17.13 33.85 -18.29
N VAL A 11 -18.12 34.35 -19.04
CA VAL A 11 -19.43 34.74 -18.46
C VAL A 11 -20.17 33.51 -17.93
N ARG A 12 -20.09 32.36 -18.65
CA ARG A 12 -20.68 31.11 -18.16
C ARG A 12 -20.00 30.64 -16.89
N ALA A 13 -18.65 30.60 -16.87
CA ALA A 13 -17.86 30.19 -15.71
C ALA A 13 -18.18 31.04 -14.47
N TRP A 14 -18.18 32.38 -14.61
CA TRP A 14 -18.56 33.28 -13.52
C TRP A 14 -20.00 33.05 -13.05
N THR A 15 -20.90 32.77 -13.97
CA THR A 15 -22.31 32.49 -13.62
C THR A 15 -22.43 31.19 -12.81
N VAL A 16 -21.72 30.13 -13.20
CA VAL A 16 -21.65 28.88 -12.43
C VAL A 16 -21.11 29.15 -11.01
N ARG A 17 -20.02 29.91 -10.91
CA ARG A 17 -19.43 30.27 -9.63
C ARG A 17 -20.42 30.98 -8.72
N LEU A 18 -21.05 32.06 -9.22
CA LEU A 18 -21.96 32.89 -8.44
C LEU A 18 -23.23 32.15 -8.02
N ILE A 19 -23.78 31.28 -8.88
CA ILE A 19 -24.96 30.46 -8.55
C ILE A 19 -24.64 29.47 -7.41
N SER A 20 -23.40 29.01 -7.34
CA SER A 20 -22.96 27.97 -6.39
C SER A 20 -22.29 28.56 -5.13
N ASP A 21 -22.18 29.88 -5.00
CA ASP A 21 -21.40 30.55 -3.95
C ASP A 21 -22.05 30.36 -2.56
N ASP A 22 -23.37 30.28 -2.50
CA ASP A 22 -24.13 30.04 -1.26
C ASP A 22 -24.17 28.55 -0.84
N TYR A 23 -23.41 27.68 -1.49
CA TYR A 23 -23.37 26.22 -1.23
C TYR A 23 -24.74 25.50 -1.45
N ARG A 24 -25.71 26.20 -1.99
CA ARG A 24 -27.06 25.71 -2.24
C ARG A 24 -27.52 26.14 -3.63
N VAL A 25 -28.17 25.22 -4.32
CA VAL A 25 -28.84 25.48 -5.60
C VAL A 25 -30.25 24.94 -5.53
N SER A 26 -31.21 25.60 -6.19
CA SER A 26 -32.53 25.08 -6.34
C SER A 26 -32.53 23.84 -7.26
N SER A 27 -33.54 22.98 -7.17
CA SER A 27 -33.67 21.80 -8.05
C SER A 27 -33.61 22.15 -9.54
N ARG A 28 -34.15 23.31 -9.91
CA ARG A 28 -34.06 23.82 -11.29
C ARG A 28 -32.62 24.20 -11.70
N GLN A 29 -31.90 24.86 -10.80
CA GLN A 29 -30.47 25.18 -11.05
C GLN A 29 -29.63 23.94 -11.11
N ALA A 30 -29.80 22.99 -10.19
CA ALA A 30 -29.11 21.70 -10.18
C ALA A 30 -29.29 20.98 -11.52
N LYS A 31 -30.52 20.85 -12.01
CA LYS A 31 -30.78 20.21 -13.30
C LYS A 31 -30.04 20.88 -14.45
N ILE A 32 -30.06 22.22 -14.52
CA ILE A 32 -29.34 22.97 -15.57
C ILE A 32 -27.84 22.78 -15.47
N LEU A 33 -27.25 22.80 -14.26
CA LEU A 33 -25.82 22.59 -14.07
C LEU A 33 -25.38 21.17 -14.45
N ILE A 34 -26.21 20.15 -14.18
CA ILE A 34 -25.95 18.76 -14.58
C ILE A 34 -26.00 18.61 -16.11
N GLU A 35 -27.05 19.17 -16.75
CA GLU A 35 -27.18 19.15 -18.22
C GLU A 35 -25.99 19.89 -18.88
N MET A 36 -25.63 21.05 -18.34
CA MET A 36 -24.48 21.82 -18.79
C MET A 36 -23.17 21.06 -18.64
N ALA A 37 -22.97 20.34 -17.55
CA ALA A 37 -21.75 19.55 -17.32
C ALA A 37 -21.52 18.49 -18.40
N GLY A 38 -22.60 17.90 -18.95
CA GLY A 38 -22.48 16.92 -20.01
C GLY A 38 -22.29 17.51 -21.42
N SER A 39 -22.64 18.79 -21.63
CA SER A 39 -22.63 19.41 -22.97
C SER A 39 -21.64 20.59 -23.12
N GLU A 40 -20.98 21.01 -22.06
CA GLU A 40 -20.08 22.17 -22.08
C GLU A 40 -18.78 21.83 -22.82
N THR A 41 -18.45 22.64 -23.82
CA THR A 41 -17.28 22.41 -24.68
C THR A 41 -16.01 23.12 -24.21
N HIS A 42 -16.14 24.11 -23.32
CA HIS A 42 -15.00 24.91 -22.88
C HIS A 42 -14.43 24.41 -21.56
N VAL A 43 -13.14 24.04 -21.55
CA VAL A 43 -12.44 23.42 -20.41
C VAL A 43 -12.52 24.29 -19.13
N GLU A 44 -12.35 25.61 -19.24
CA GLU A 44 -12.44 26.53 -18.09
C GLU A 44 -13.82 26.50 -17.41
N VAL A 45 -14.89 26.34 -18.19
CA VAL A 45 -16.23 26.22 -17.65
C VAL A 45 -16.43 24.85 -16.98
N ARG A 46 -15.92 23.77 -17.59
CA ARG A 46 -15.93 22.46 -16.96
C ARG A 46 -15.12 22.44 -15.66
N SER A 47 -13.95 23.10 -15.64
CA SER A 47 -13.16 23.28 -14.40
C SER A 47 -13.93 24.05 -13.33
N GLN A 48 -14.66 25.11 -13.71
CA GLN A 48 -15.48 25.85 -12.76
C GLN A 48 -16.68 25.03 -12.25
N LEU A 49 -17.29 24.21 -13.12
CA LEU A 49 -18.35 23.27 -12.70
C LEU A 49 -17.81 22.28 -11.67
N ALA A 50 -16.63 21.68 -11.88
CA ALA A 50 -15.98 20.78 -10.92
C ALA A 50 -15.70 21.50 -9.59
N CYS A 51 -15.09 22.69 -9.62
CA CYS A 51 -14.83 23.49 -8.42
C CYS A 51 -16.10 23.83 -7.64
N SER A 52 -17.18 24.16 -8.34
CA SER A 52 -18.46 24.50 -7.73
C SER A 52 -19.19 23.27 -7.18
N ALA A 53 -19.12 22.14 -7.88
CA ALA A 53 -19.75 20.87 -7.48
C ALA A 53 -19.27 20.43 -6.08
N ARG A 54 -17.99 20.62 -5.76
CA ARG A 54 -17.43 20.27 -4.44
C ARG A 54 -18.22 20.86 -3.27
N ARG A 55 -18.77 22.07 -3.43
CA ARG A 55 -19.52 22.79 -2.39
C ARG A 55 -20.99 22.39 -2.30
N LEU A 56 -21.53 21.75 -3.34
CA LEU A 56 -22.94 21.41 -3.42
C LEU A 56 -23.28 20.12 -2.65
N ALA A 57 -24.59 19.89 -2.43
CA ALA A 57 -25.07 18.64 -1.85
C ALA A 57 -24.64 17.43 -2.70
N ALA A 58 -24.37 16.31 -2.05
CA ALA A 58 -23.78 15.11 -2.67
C ALA A 58 -24.51 14.66 -3.94
N GLU A 59 -25.85 14.71 -3.95
CA GLU A 59 -26.65 14.34 -5.10
C GLU A 59 -26.32 15.16 -6.35
N THR A 60 -26.34 16.50 -6.22
CA THR A 60 -26.03 17.42 -7.31
C THR A 60 -24.54 17.34 -7.68
N ALA A 61 -23.67 17.30 -6.67
CA ALA A 61 -22.22 17.23 -6.86
C ALA A 61 -21.80 16.00 -7.67
N LEU A 62 -22.25 14.82 -7.26
CA LEU A 62 -21.91 13.56 -7.90
C LEU A 62 -22.53 13.45 -9.31
N SER A 63 -23.74 13.98 -9.50
CA SER A 63 -24.36 14.03 -10.83
C SER A 63 -23.59 14.93 -11.81
N ILE A 64 -23.15 16.12 -11.39
CA ILE A 64 -22.27 16.99 -12.19
C ILE A 64 -20.96 16.27 -12.49
N THR A 65 -20.32 15.69 -11.46
CA THR A 65 -19.05 15.00 -11.60
C THR A 65 -19.14 13.83 -12.57
N ARG A 66 -20.22 13.05 -12.51
CA ARG A 66 -20.45 11.95 -13.45
C ARG A 66 -20.48 12.44 -14.90
N GLN A 67 -21.18 13.55 -15.17
CA GLN A 67 -21.20 14.12 -16.52
C GLN A 67 -19.82 14.61 -16.97
N LEU A 68 -19.10 15.30 -16.10
CA LEU A 68 -17.75 15.80 -16.40
C LEU A 68 -16.74 14.68 -16.64
N LEU A 69 -16.85 13.57 -15.94
CA LEU A 69 -15.99 12.38 -16.15
C LEU A 69 -16.20 11.72 -17.52
N GLY A 70 -17.27 12.04 -18.22
CA GLY A 70 -17.53 11.58 -19.60
C GLY A 70 -16.76 12.35 -20.68
N HIS A 71 -16.09 13.47 -20.35
CA HIS A 71 -15.30 14.25 -21.31
C HIS A 71 -13.89 13.64 -21.47
N SER A 72 -13.74 12.71 -22.40
CA SER A 72 -12.48 11.99 -22.62
C SER A 72 -11.29 12.90 -22.98
N GLU A 73 -11.55 14.02 -23.63
CA GLU A 73 -10.55 15.04 -24.00
C GLU A 73 -9.86 15.68 -22.79
N ASP A 74 -10.45 15.62 -21.61
CA ASP A 74 -9.91 16.21 -20.39
C ASP A 74 -8.98 15.24 -19.61
N ALA A 75 -8.76 14.02 -20.10
CA ALA A 75 -7.96 13.03 -19.38
C ALA A 75 -6.51 13.48 -19.18
N ASP A 76 -5.96 14.23 -20.12
CA ASP A 76 -4.59 14.76 -20.05
C ASP A 76 -4.54 16.24 -19.56
N ASP A 77 -5.68 16.81 -19.15
CA ASP A 77 -5.69 18.17 -18.58
C ASP A 77 -4.93 18.20 -17.24
N PRO A 78 -4.05 19.18 -17.01
CA PRO A 78 -3.21 19.23 -15.81
C PRO A 78 -3.99 19.44 -14.50
N HIS A 79 -5.21 19.93 -14.56
CA HIS A 79 -5.98 20.34 -13.37
C HIS A 79 -7.30 19.59 -13.20
N LEU A 80 -8.04 19.39 -14.27
CA LEU A 80 -9.43 18.93 -14.23
C LEU A 80 -9.57 17.52 -13.62
N PRO A 81 -8.71 16.53 -13.90
CA PRO A 81 -8.78 15.24 -13.24
C PRO A 81 -8.66 15.32 -11.71
N LEU A 82 -7.81 16.23 -11.22
CA LEU A 82 -7.64 16.44 -9.78
C LEU A 82 -8.84 17.17 -9.15
N LEU A 83 -9.40 18.15 -9.86
CA LEU A 83 -10.62 18.83 -9.41
C LEU A 83 -11.79 17.85 -9.26
N LEU A 84 -11.96 16.95 -10.24
CA LEU A 84 -12.99 15.91 -10.20
C LEU A 84 -12.76 14.90 -9.06
N TRP A 85 -11.51 14.51 -8.87
CA TRP A 85 -11.14 13.67 -7.73
C TRP A 85 -11.51 14.33 -6.40
N TRP A 86 -11.23 15.60 -6.20
CA TRP A 86 -11.56 16.32 -4.96
C TRP A 86 -13.08 16.37 -4.68
N VAL A 87 -13.92 16.37 -5.70
CA VAL A 87 -15.37 16.26 -5.50
C VAL A 87 -15.73 14.86 -4.97
N LEU A 88 -15.18 13.81 -5.59
CA LEU A 88 -15.44 12.43 -5.16
C LEU A 88 -14.93 12.16 -3.76
N GLU A 89 -13.73 12.67 -3.43
CA GLU A 89 -13.14 12.54 -2.11
C GLU A 89 -13.99 13.23 -1.03
N GLU A 90 -14.44 14.47 -1.29
CA GLU A 90 -15.32 15.23 -0.39
C GLU A 90 -16.67 14.54 -0.18
N LYS A 91 -17.18 13.83 -1.17
CA LYS A 91 -18.48 13.14 -1.14
C LYS A 91 -18.36 11.62 -0.93
N ALA A 92 -17.17 11.13 -0.56
CA ALA A 92 -16.90 9.69 -0.42
C ALA A 92 -17.83 8.99 0.59
N GLU A 93 -18.28 9.68 1.64
CA GLU A 93 -19.23 9.15 2.63
C GLU A 93 -20.64 8.91 2.07
N SER A 94 -20.93 9.36 0.85
CA SER A 94 -22.18 9.06 0.15
C SER A 94 -22.08 7.72 -0.58
N HIS A 95 -21.77 6.65 0.15
CA HIS A 95 -21.43 5.31 -0.34
C HIS A 95 -22.38 4.78 -1.41
N GLU A 96 -23.70 4.80 -1.13
CA GLU A 96 -24.73 4.33 -2.06
C GLU A 96 -24.70 5.10 -3.39
N ARG A 97 -24.49 6.42 -3.34
CA ARG A 97 -24.45 7.28 -4.52
C ARG A 97 -23.18 7.04 -5.34
N ILE A 98 -22.06 6.84 -4.67
CA ILE A 98 -20.79 6.46 -5.33
C ILE A 98 -21.00 5.12 -6.05
N LEU A 99 -21.50 4.09 -5.37
CA LEU A 99 -21.77 2.78 -5.99
C LEU A 99 -22.77 2.88 -7.15
N ALA A 100 -23.78 3.74 -7.01
CA ALA A 100 -24.76 3.96 -8.09
C ALA A 100 -24.11 4.56 -9.36
N MET A 101 -23.05 5.37 -9.26
CA MET A 101 -22.32 5.87 -10.42
C MET A 101 -21.67 4.74 -11.22
N PHE A 102 -21.27 3.67 -10.55
CA PHE A 102 -20.56 2.52 -11.11
C PHE A 102 -21.49 1.34 -11.51
N GLN A 103 -22.80 1.53 -11.53
CA GLN A 103 -23.74 0.51 -12.05
C GLN A 103 -23.73 0.42 -13.59
N ASP A 104 -23.29 1.46 -14.26
CA ASP A 104 -23.16 1.54 -15.72
C ASP A 104 -21.77 1.11 -16.14
N SER A 105 -21.67 0.01 -16.87
CA SER A 105 -20.40 -0.54 -17.34
C SER A 105 -19.62 0.40 -18.27
N GLU A 106 -20.31 1.24 -19.05
CA GLU A 106 -19.66 2.20 -19.94
C GLU A 106 -18.97 3.33 -19.15
N PHE A 107 -19.50 3.68 -17.98
CA PHE A 107 -18.89 4.68 -17.12
C PHE A 107 -17.51 4.25 -16.63
N TRP A 108 -17.32 2.96 -16.34
CA TRP A 108 -16.02 2.43 -15.96
C TRP A 108 -14.94 2.64 -17.01
N LEU A 109 -15.32 2.59 -18.30
CA LEU A 109 -14.40 2.66 -19.43
C LEU A 109 -13.99 4.08 -19.80
N GLN A 110 -14.59 5.10 -19.17
CA GLN A 110 -14.22 6.50 -19.42
C GLN A 110 -12.72 6.73 -19.08
N PRO A 111 -11.95 7.39 -19.96
CA PRO A 111 -10.52 7.61 -19.74
C PRO A 111 -10.19 8.28 -18.41
N LEU A 112 -10.94 9.32 -18.02
CA LEU A 112 -10.80 9.98 -16.73
C LEU A 112 -11.01 9.04 -15.55
N VAL A 113 -12.01 8.14 -15.63
CA VAL A 113 -12.32 7.17 -14.59
C VAL A 113 -11.17 6.17 -14.46
N GLN A 114 -10.73 5.59 -15.58
CA GLN A 114 -9.66 4.59 -15.64
C GLN A 114 -8.31 5.12 -15.16
N GLN A 115 -7.97 6.32 -15.57
CA GLN A 115 -6.62 6.86 -15.32
C GLN A 115 -6.50 7.57 -13.97
N HIS A 116 -7.59 8.18 -13.48
CA HIS A 116 -7.50 9.11 -12.37
C HIS A 116 -8.39 8.78 -11.17
N ILE A 117 -9.45 7.96 -11.34
CA ILE A 117 -10.46 7.78 -10.28
C ILE A 117 -10.34 6.41 -9.61
N LEU A 118 -10.31 5.30 -10.36
CA LEU A 118 -10.43 3.96 -9.78
C LEU A 118 -9.39 3.67 -8.68
N GLU A 119 -8.11 3.90 -8.97
CA GLU A 119 -7.02 3.70 -8.00
C GLU A 119 -7.22 4.56 -6.76
N ARG A 120 -7.48 5.87 -6.95
CA ARG A 120 -7.63 6.82 -5.84
C ARG A 120 -8.83 6.51 -4.98
N LEU A 121 -9.95 6.15 -5.59
CA LEU A 121 -11.21 5.86 -4.89
C LEU A 121 -11.06 4.61 -4.00
N MET A 122 -10.49 3.53 -4.55
CA MET A 122 -10.20 2.34 -3.77
C MET A 122 -9.21 2.64 -2.65
N ARG A 123 -8.13 3.38 -2.95
CA ARG A 123 -7.14 3.77 -1.94
C ARG A 123 -7.76 4.60 -0.82
N ARG A 124 -8.66 5.53 -1.14
CA ARG A 124 -9.37 6.35 -0.15
C ARG A 124 -10.17 5.48 0.82
N TYR A 125 -10.97 4.54 0.31
CA TYR A 125 -11.78 3.65 1.12
C TYR A 125 -10.93 2.67 1.94
N ALA A 126 -9.91 2.11 1.35
CA ALA A 126 -9.00 1.19 2.02
C ALA A 126 -8.16 1.87 3.11
N LEU A 127 -7.76 3.15 2.93
CA LEU A 127 -7.02 3.92 3.94
C LEU A 127 -7.88 4.28 5.14
N SER A 128 -9.12 4.70 4.93
CA SER A 128 -10.08 5.00 6.00
C SER A 128 -10.37 3.74 6.84
N GLY A 129 -10.63 2.62 6.18
CA GLY A 129 -10.79 1.33 6.83
C GLY A 129 -12.02 1.20 7.71
N THR A 130 -12.99 2.13 7.64
CA THR A 130 -14.28 1.96 8.32
C THR A 130 -15.05 0.81 7.71
N GLN A 131 -16.00 0.25 8.45
CA GLN A 131 -16.81 -0.86 7.95
C GLN A 131 -17.58 -0.48 6.68
N GLU A 132 -18.11 0.74 6.60
CA GLU A 132 -18.87 1.26 5.46
C GLU A 132 -17.95 1.48 4.25
N ASP A 133 -16.77 2.06 4.45
CA ASP A 133 -15.78 2.27 3.41
C ASP A 133 -15.28 0.93 2.83
N LEU A 134 -14.98 -0.06 3.69
CA LEU A 134 -14.56 -1.38 3.24
C LEU A 134 -15.69 -2.15 2.53
N ALA A 135 -16.95 -1.95 2.93
CA ALA A 135 -18.09 -2.50 2.22
C ALA A 135 -18.25 -1.87 0.82
N THR A 136 -18.00 -0.56 0.70
CA THR A 136 -17.99 0.15 -0.59
C THR A 136 -16.83 -0.33 -1.48
N ALA A 137 -15.64 -0.54 -0.92
CA ALA A 137 -14.51 -1.14 -1.62
C ALA A 137 -14.86 -2.53 -2.17
N SER A 138 -15.54 -3.37 -1.37
CA SER A 138 -16.04 -4.67 -1.83
C SER A 138 -17.01 -4.52 -3.00
N GLY A 139 -17.99 -3.62 -2.89
CA GLY A 139 -18.97 -3.37 -3.93
C GLY A 139 -18.35 -2.90 -5.25
N LEU A 140 -17.30 -2.07 -5.20
CA LEU A 140 -16.56 -1.64 -6.39
C LEU A 140 -15.86 -2.84 -7.07
N LEU A 141 -15.20 -3.72 -6.31
CA LEU A 141 -14.57 -4.92 -6.87
C LEU A 141 -15.58 -5.89 -7.50
N GLU A 142 -16.73 -6.09 -6.83
CA GLU A 142 -17.79 -6.97 -7.29
C GLU A 142 -18.47 -6.49 -8.59
N THR A 143 -18.56 -5.15 -8.76
CA THR A 143 -19.22 -4.53 -9.92
C THR A 143 -18.27 -4.21 -11.06
N ALA A 144 -16.96 -4.31 -10.87
CA ALA A 144 -15.96 -4.02 -11.90
C ALA A 144 -16.17 -4.92 -13.14
N PRO A 145 -16.35 -4.34 -14.33
CA PRO A 145 -16.79 -5.08 -15.52
C PRO A 145 -15.67 -5.93 -16.15
N ASP A 146 -14.41 -5.55 -15.95
CA ASP A 146 -13.26 -6.15 -16.62
C ASP A 146 -12.02 -6.20 -15.71
N ASP A 147 -11.03 -6.98 -16.14
CA ASP A 147 -9.78 -7.19 -15.38
C ASP A 147 -8.92 -5.92 -15.29
N GLY A 148 -9.00 -5.03 -16.28
CA GLY A 148 -8.30 -3.74 -16.26
C GLY A 148 -8.80 -2.85 -15.13
N SER A 149 -10.11 -2.73 -14.98
CA SER A 149 -10.76 -1.99 -13.89
C SER A 149 -10.46 -2.61 -12.54
N ARG A 150 -10.51 -3.95 -12.43
CA ARG A 150 -10.12 -4.68 -11.20
C ARG A 150 -8.68 -4.42 -10.82
N THR A 151 -7.77 -4.46 -11.79
CA THR A 151 -6.34 -4.18 -11.56
C THR A 151 -6.13 -2.78 -10.99
N LYS A 152 -6.79 -1.76 -11.55
CA LYS A 152 -6.71 -0.38 -11.04
C LYS A 152 -7.21 -0.26 -9.60
N LEU A 153 -8.33 -0.90 -9.28
CA LEU A 153 -8.83 -0.94 -7.91
C LEU A 153 -7.83 -1.64 -6.98
N MET A 154 -7.30 -2.79 -7.40
CA MET A 154 -6.33 -3.53 -6.61
C MET A 154 -5.03 -2.76 -6.38
N ASP A 155 -4.53 -2.01 -7.37
CA ASP A 155 -3.39 -1.10 -7.20
C ASP A 155 -3.66 -0.07 -6.07
N GLY A 156 -4.87 0.47 -6.02
CA GLY A 156 -5.29 1.39 -4.97
C GLY A 156 -5.33 0.73 -3.59
N PHE A 157 -5.90 -0.47 -3.52
CA PHE A 157 -5.96 -1.25 -2.29
C PHE A 157 -4.57 -1.59 -1.76
N GLU A 158 -3.69 -2.10 -2.62
CA GLU A 158 -2.33 -2.48 -2.23
C GLU A 158 -1.51 -1.29 -1.74
N ARG A 159 -1.63 -0.13 -2.40
CA ARG A 159 -0.97 1.12 -1.94
C ARG A 159 -1.47 1.56 -0.56
N ALA A 160 -2.76 1.39 -0.27
CA ALA A 160 -3.33 1.72 1.03
C ALA A 160 -2.80 0.83 2.16
N TYR A 161 -2.48 -0.42 1.83
CA TYR A 161 -2.05 -1.43 2.80
C TYR A 161 -0.54 -1.67 2.84
N VAL A 162 0.26 -0.82 2.19
CA VAL A 162 1.72 -0.86 2.37
C VAL A 162 2.07 -0.65 3.85
N GLY A 163 2.76 -1.64 4.45
CA GLY A 163 3.16 -1.60 5.88
C GLY A 163 2.03 -1.76 6.90
N ARG A 164 0.78 -2.03 6.47
CA ARG A 164 -0.37 -2.25 7.34
C ARG A 164 -0.74 -3.73 7.40
N SER A 165 -1.28 -4.17 8.55
CA SER A 165 -1.83 -5.52 8.70
C SER A 165 -3.12 -5.68 7.89
N LEU A 166 -3.29 -6.85 7.28
CA LEU A 166 -4.53 -7.27 6.62
C LEU A 166 -5.47 -8.02 7.60
N ALA A 167 -5.05 -8.20 8.85
CA ALA A 167 -5.89 -8.83 9.86
C ALA A 167 -7.13 -7.97 10.14
N GLY A 168 -8.29 -8.62 10.22
CA GLY A 168 -9.56 -7.93 10.51
C GLY A 168 -10.27 -7.36 9.28
N LEU A 169 -9.80 -7.62 8.06
CA LEU A 169 -10.56 -7.29 6.86
C LEU A 169 -11.89 -8.06 6.83
N PRO A 170 -13.00 -7.40 6.39
CA PRO A 170 -14.29 -8.06 6.27
C PRO A 170 -14.23 -9.27 5.30
N PRO A 171 -14.90 -10.40 5.62
CA PRO A 171 -14.92 -11.58 4.74
C PRO A 171 -15.34 -11.26 3.30
N ARG A 172 -16.37 -10.42 3.13
CA ARG A 172 -16.84 -9.99 1.81
C ARG A 172 -15.75 -9.32 0.97
N LEU A 173 -14.91 -8.48 1.61
CA LEU A 173 -13.80 -7.84 0.91
C LEU A 173 -12.73 -8.87 0.51
N LEU A 174 -12.42 -9.81 1.39
CA LEU A 174 -11.47 -10.89 1.08
C LEU A 174 -11.96 -11.76 -0.09
N GLU A 175 -13.26 -12.09 -0.12
CA GLU A 175 -13.89 -12.81 -1.22
C GLU A 175 -13.82 -12.02 -2.54
N ALA A 176 -14.13 -10.71 -2.49
CA ALA A 176 -14.05 -9.83 -3.66
C ALA A 176 -12.62 -9.70 -4.18
N ILE A 177 -11.62 -9.59 -3.29
CA ILE A 177 -10.20 -9.60 -3.65
C ILE A 177 -9.81 -10.92 -4.31
N ALA A 178 -10.21 -12.05 -3.74
CA ALA A 178 -9.93 -13.38 -4.30
C ALA A 178 -10.56 -13.55 -5.69
N ALA A 179 -11.83 -13.15 -5.86
CA ALA A 179 -12.54 -13.17 -7.14
C ALA A 179 -11.91 -12.25 -8.20
N SER A 180 -11.21 -11.19 -7.77
CA SER A 180 -10.47 -10.28 -8.65
C SER A 180 -9.06 -10.77 -9.01
N GLY A 181 -8.75 -12.05 -8.81
CA GLY A 181 -7.44 -12.64 -9.05
C GLY A 181 -6.46 -12.51 -7.87
N GLY A 182 -6.94 -12.04 -6.71
CA GLY A 182 -6.15 -11.97 -5.47
C GLY A 182 -5.11 -10.85 -5.40
N GLY A 183 -5.03 -9.99 -6.43
CA GLY A 183 -4.03 -8.91 -6.51
C GLY A 183 -2.61 -9.41 -6.80
N SER A 184 -1.60 -8.65 -6.40
CA SER A 184 -0.20 -9.03 -6.59
C SER A 184 0.20 -10.22 -5.72
N LEU A 185 1.27 -10.91 -6.13
CA LEU A 185 1.85 -11.99 -5.32
C LEU A 185 2.17 -11.53 -3.89
N LYS A 186 2.59 -10.27 -3.71
CA LYS A 186 2.86 -9.70 -2.38
C LYS A 186 1.59 -9.61 -1.52
N LEU A 187 0.48 -9.22 -2.11
CA LEU A 187 -0.80 -9.18 -1.39
C LEU A 187 -1.28 -10.59 -1.04
N GLN A 188 -1.27 -11.51 -2.00
CA GLN A 188 -1.63 -12.91 -1.79
C GLN A 188 -0.74 -13.58 -0.72
N LEU A 189 0.56 -13.23 -0.70
CA LEU A 189 1.49 -13.70 0.32
C LEU A 189 1.13 -13.13 1.71
N ARG A 190 0.76 -11.86 1.80
CA ARG A 190 0.26 -11.27 3.06
C ARG A 190 -1.05 -11.88 3.53
N LEU A 191 -1.88 -12.35 2.60
CA LEU A 191 -3.09 -13.12 2.89
C LEU A 191 -2.79 -14.60 3.23
N LYS A 192 -1.52 -15.00 3.16
CA LYS A 192 -1.02 -16.34 3.48
C LYS A 192 -1.69 -17.44 2.66
N THR A 193 -2.00 -17.19 1.38
CA THR A 193 -2.52 -18.23 0.52
C THR A 193 -1.41 -19.26 0.25
N PRO A 194 -1.69 -20.58 0.34
CA PRO A 194 -0.65 -21.61 0.19
C PRO A 194 0.10 -21.54 -1.14
N GLU A 195 -0.61 -21.23 -2.21
CA GLU A 195 -0.05 -21.08 -3.56
C GLU A 195 0.91 -19.89 -3.64
N ALA A 196 0.56 -18.77 -2.99
CA ALA A 196 1.41 -17.59 -2.96
C ALA A 196 2.67 -17.81 -2.11
N ILE A 197 2.55 -18.49 -0.97
CA ILE A 197 3.70 -18.87 -0.14
C ILE A 197 4.67 -19.73 -0.97
N LYS A 198 4.17 -20.78 -1.61
CA LYS A 198 4.97 -21.66 -2.47
C LYS A 198 5.63 -20.91 -3.62
N SER A 199 4.87 -20.05 -4.31
CA SER A 199 5.37 -19.25 -5.43
C SER A 199 6.43 -18.24 -4.97
N ALA A 200 6.19 -17.55 -3.86
CA ALA A 200 7.14 -16.56 -3.32
C ALA A 200 8.43 -17.22 -2.86
N LEU A 201 8.35 -18.38 -2.16
CA LEU A 201 9.54 -19.17 -1.76
C LEU A 201 10.38 -19.61 -2.96
N ALA A 202 9.75 -19.97 -4.07
CA ALA A 202 10.47 -20.28 -5.30
C ALA A 202 11.12 -19.03 -5.92
N GLN A 203 10.40 -17.90 -5.97
CA GLN A 203 10.89 -16.67 -6.58
C GLN A 203 12.03 -16.02 -5.81
N VAL A 204 12.03 -16.04 -4.48
CA VAL A 204 13.15 -15.49 -3.69
C VAL A 204 14.45 -16.25 -3.90
N GLN A 205 14.38 -17.52 -4.30
CA GLN A 205 15.53 -18.37 -4.62
C GLN A 205 15.99 -18.26 -6.09
N ASP A 206 15.16 -17.69 -6.97
CA ASP A 206 15.50 -17.57 -8.39
C ASP A 206 16.45 -16.39 -8.62
N SER A 207 17.73 -16.68 -8.82
CA SER A 207 18.78 -15.70 -9.10
C SER A 207 18.62 -14.94 -10.42
N LYS A 208 17.73 -15.40 -11.33
CA LYS A 208 17.42 -14.71 -12.60
C LYS A 208 16.49 -13.53 -12.41
N LEU A 209 15.72 -13.51 -11.32
CA LEU A 209 14.87 -12.37 -10.99
C LEU A 209 15.71 -11.18 -10.49
N LYS A 210 15.20 -9.97 -10.74
CA LYS A 210 15.84 -8.74 -10.27
C LYS A 210 15.94 -8.75 -8.75
N ALA A 211 17.11 -8.36 -8.21
CA ALA A 211 17.35 -8.33 -6.77
C ALA A 211 16.28 -7.54 -6.00
N VAL A 212 15.79 -6.42 -6.56
CA VAL A 212 14.73 -5.60 -5.94
C VAL A 212 13.44 -6.41 -5.76
N GLN A 213 13.02 -7.17 -6.76
CA GLN A 213 11.79 -7.98 -6.69
C GLN A 213 11.92 -9.10 -5.64
N ARG A 214 13.09 -9.76 -5.60
CA ARG A 214 13.38 -10.78 -4.59
C ARG A 214 13.41 -10.20 -3.19
N GLN A 215 14.07 -9.05 -3.02
CA GLN A 215 14.15 -8.36 -1.73
C GLN A 215 12.77 -7.99 -1.19
N GLU A 216 11.90 -7.43 -2.01
CA GLU A 216 10.53 -7.07 -1.64
C GLU A 216 9.73 -8.29 -1.12
N LEU A 217 9.88 -9.46 -1.74
CA LEU A 217 9.22 -10.69 -1.26
C LEU A 217 9.83 -11.19 0.05
N VAL A 218 11.17 -11.11 0.20
CA VAL A 218 11.88 -11.45 1.45
C VAL A 218 11.37 -10.56 2.59
N GLU A 219 11.21 -9.26 2.35
CA GLU A 219 10.70 -8.31 3.35
C GLU A 219 9.24 -8.61 3.76
N VAL A 220 8.41 -9.09 2.84
CA VAL A 220 7.04 -9.53 3.18
C VAL A 220 7.06 -10.73 4.13
N PHE A 221 7.97 -11.70 3.95
CA PHE A 221 8.13 -12.80 4.89
C PHE A 221 8.51 -12.34 6.31
N GLY A 222 9.19 -11.20 6.45
CA GLY A 222 9.46 -10.58 7.75
C GLY A 222 8.24 -9.89 8.40
N GLN A 223 7.15 -9.70 7.65
CA GLN A 223 5.92 -9.04 8.12
C GLN A 223 4.78 -10.04 8.44
N ILE A 224 4.94 -11.29 8.03
CA ILE A 224 3.94 -12.35 8.20
C ILE A 224 4.55 -13.52 8.99
N ASP A 225 3.70 -14.16 9.78
CA ASP A 225 4.08 -15.38 10.49
C ASP A 225 3.92 -16.58 9.54
N THR A 226 5.05 -17.05 8.99
CA THR A 226 5.13 -18.14 7.98
C THR A 226 6.39 -18.96 8.24
N PRO A 227 6.37 -19.88 9.21
CA PRO A 227 7.53 -20.68 9.62
C PRO A 227 8.20 -21.46 8.47
N GLU A 228 7.45 -21.81 7.43
CA GLU A 228 7.95 -22.48 6.23
C GLU A 228 9.01 -21.64 5.48
N ALA A 229 9.05 -20.33 5.72
CA ALA A 229 10.04 -19.44 5.11
C ALA A 229 11.41 -19.50 5.81
N ILE A 230 11.47 -19.91 7.08
CA ILE A 230 12.70 -19.88 7.88
C ILE A 230 13.89 -20.59 7.19
N PRO A 231 13.76 -21.85 6.68
CA PRO A 231 14.87 -22.53 6.03
C PRO A 231 15.40 -21.77 4.80
N VAL A 232 14.47 -21.19 4.00
CA VAL A 232 14.84 -20.44 2.80
C VAL A 232 15.50 -19.12 3.17
N LEU A 233 14.98 -18.40 4.15
CA LEU A 233 15.58 -17.15 4.64
C LEU A 233 16.99 -17.38 5.21
N LEU A 234 17.20 -18.47 5.96
CA LEU A 234 18.53 -18.85 6.45
C LEU A 234 19.51 -19.19 5.32
N GLN A 235 19.04 -19.89 4.30
CA GLN A 235 19.83 -20.17 3.11
C GLN A 235 20.22 -18.90 2.35
N LEU A 236 19.28 -17.98 2.15
CA LEU A 236 19.55 -16.68 1.52
C LEU A 236 20.52 -15.85 2.34
N ALA A 237 20.35 -15.80 3.67
CA ALA A 237 21.24 -15.08 4.58
C ALA A 237 22.68 -15.58 4.50
N ALA A 238 22.87 -16.89 4.41
CA ALA A 238 24.20 -17.51 4.37
C ALA A 238 24.87 -17.41 2.99
N ASN A 239 24.11 -17.61 1.89
CA ASN A 239 24.69 -17.98 0.60
C ASN A 239 24.32 -17.09 -0.57
N ASP A 240 23.34 -16.16 -0.46
CA ASP A 240 22.95 -15.34 -1.60
C ASP A 240 24.11 -14.45 -2.07
N GLN A 241 24.24 -14.27 -3.37
CA GLN A 241 25.31 -13.45 -3.94
C GLN A 241 25.09 -11.94 -3.71
N GLN A 242 23.82 -11.52 -3.57
CA GLN A 242 23.46 -10.12 -3.39
C GLN A 242 23.45 -9.75 -1.90
N ALA A 243 24.24 -8.76 -1.52
CA ALA A 243 24.31 -8.26 -0.14
C ALA A 243 22.97 -7.78 0.39
N SER A 244 22.16 -7.12 -0.47
CA SER A 244 20.85 -6.64 -0.11
C SER A 244 19.87 -7.78 0.26
N ILE A 245 19.96 -8.92 -0.45
CA ILE A 245 19.13 -10.11 -0.16
C ILE A 245 19.56 -10.74 1.17
N ARG A 246 20.88 -10.91 1.40
CA ARG A 246 21.38 -11.43 2.69
C ARG A 246 20.90 -10.58 3.87
N SER A 247 21.07 -9.26 3.74
CA SER A 247 20.65 -8.31 4.79
C SER A 247 19.14 -8.31 5.02
N ALA A 248 18.34 -8.36 3.95
CA ALA A 248 16.89 -8.45 4.05
C ALA A 248 16.44 -9.77 4.69
N ALA A 249 17.07 -10.89 4.34
CA ALA A 249 16.76 -12.19 4.93
C ALA A 249 17.09 -12.22 6.44
N LEU A 250 18.24 -11.70 6.86
CA LEU A 250 18.60 -11.56 8.27
C LEU A 250 17.64 -10.64 9.02
N ALA A 251 17.23 -9.52 8.41
CA ALA A 251 16.25 -8.62 9.00
C ALA A 251 14.86 -9.30 9.15
N SER A 252 14.42 -10.04 8.13
CA SER A 252 13.14 -10.76 8.15
C SER A 252 13.13 -11.88 9.20
N LEU A 253 14.25 -12.58 9.41
CA LEU A 253 14.37 -13.61 10.43
C LEU A 253 14.20 -13.09 11.86
N GLN A 254 14.33 -11.78 12.12
CA GLN A 254 14.11 -11.21 13.45
C GLN A 254 12.66 -11.32 13.93
N SER A 255 11.70 -11.44 13.00
CA SER A 255 10.27 -11.58 13.36
C SER A 255 9.91 -12.97 13.91
N TYR A 256 10.74 -13.98 13.62
CA TYR A 256 10.52 -15.37 14.03
C TYR A 256 11.18 -15.66 15.38
N PRO A 257 10.50 -16.34 16.32
CA PRO A 257 11.00 -16.52 17.69
C PRO A 257 11.89 -17.77 17.87
N GLU A 258 12.05 -18.61 16.88
CA GLU A 258 12.68 -19.92 16.96
C GLU A 258 14.17 -19.82 17.31
N GLU A 259 14.57 -20.50 18.40
CA GLU A 259 15.94 -20.49 18.90
C GLU A 259 16.98 -21.00 17.89
N GLN A 260 16.59 -21.96 17.07
CA GLN A 260 17.42 -22.53 16.02
C GLN A 260 17.91 -21.48 15.00
N ILE A 261 17.20 -20.36 14.83
CA ILE A 261 17.61 -19.27 13.93
C ILE A 261 18.93 -18.67 14.44
N GLY A 262 19.00 -18.33 15.72
CA GLY A 262 20.23 -17.80 16.32
C GLY A 262 21.38 -18.79 16.22
N GLN A 263 21.15 -20.08 16.48
CA GLN A 263 22.16 -21.13 16.36
C GLN A 263 22.72 -21.22 14.95
N GLN A 264 21.84 -21.24 13.94
CA GLN A 264 22.29 -21.32 12.54
C GLN A 264 22.99 -20.05 12.07
N VAL A 265 22.48 -18.86 12.43
CA VAL A 265 23.17 -17.60 12.09
C VAL A 265 24.55 -17.54 12.72
N ILE A 266 24.72 -17.96 13.97
CA ILE A 266 26.03 -18.05 14.64
C ILE A 266 26.97 -19.00 13.88
N SER A 267 26.47 -20.12 13.36
CA SER A 267 27.31 -21.12 12.68
C SER A 267 27.96 -20.59 11.39
N PHE A 268 27.26 -19.75 10.63
CA PHE A 268 27.80 -19.14 9.41
C PHE A 268 28.30 -17.69 9.60
N TYR A 269 28.12 -17.09 10.77
CA TYR A 269 28.56 -15.72 11.06
C TYR A 269 30.05 -15.45 10.68
N PRO A 270 31.01 -16.35 10.98
CA PRO A 270 32.42 -16.10 10.61
C PRO A 270 32.66 -15.94 9.10
N THR A 271 31.81 -16.57 8.28
CA THR A 271 31.92 -16.56 6.81
C THR A 271 31.15 -15.42 6.16
N LEU A 272 30.33 -14.68 6.94
CA LEU A 272 29.57 -13.56 6.42
C LEU A 272 30.49 -12.44 5.91
N PRO A 273 30.20 -11.90 4.73
CA PRO A 273 30.93 -10.74 4.23
C PRO A 273 30.62 -9.50 5.08
N PRO A 274 31.52 -8.50 5.09
CA PRO A 274 31.40 -7.32 5.97
C PRO A 274 30.10 -6.54 5.83
N ASP A 275 29.51 -6.54 4.64
CA ASP A 275 28.27 -5.83 4.31
C ASP A 275 27.00 -6.48 4.90
N ALA A 276 27.02 -7.78 5.18
CA ALA A 276 25.91 -8.50 5.80
C ALA A 276 26.01 -8.58 7.34
N ARG A 277 27.20 -8.37 7.92
CA ARG A 277 27.42 -8.47 9.37
C ARG A 277 26.56 -7.55 10.21
N PRO A 278 26.32 -6.27 9.85
CA PRO A 278 25.45 -5.40 10.65
C PRO A 278 24.03 -5.93 10.81
N ALA A 279 23.48 -6.62 9.80
CA ALA A 279 22.16 -7.24 9.88
C ALA A 279 22.19 -8.49 10.79
N ALA A 280 23.25 -9.31 10.72
CA ALA A 280 23.44 -10.45 11.61
C ALA A 280 23.65 -10.02 13.06
N ASP A 281 24.44 -8.98 13.31
CA ASP A 281 24.62 -8.37 14.63
C ASP A 281 23.29 -7.91 15.21
N SER A 282 22.49 -7.22 14.38
CA SER A 282 21.17 -6.75 14.75
C SER A 282 20.24 -7.90 15.12
N LEU A 283 20.26 -8.99 14.37
CA LEU A 283 19.47 -10.18 14.63
C LEU A 283 19.91 -10.85 15.94
N LEU A 284 21.19 -11.15 16.09
CA LEU A 284 21.72 -11.88 17.25
C LEU A 284 21.59 -11.08 18.55
N ALA A 285 21.66 -9.75 18.47
CA ALA A 285 21.43 -8.86 19.61
C ALA A 285 19.94 -8.55 19.86
N SER A 286 19.00 -9.05 19.07
CA SER A 286 17.57 -8.72 19.23
C SER A 286 16.86 -9.50 20.34
N ARG A 287 17.39 -10.66 20.74
CA ARG A 287 16.78 -11.57 21.75
C ARG A 287 17.84 -12.07 22.74
N ALA A 288 17.46 -12.11 24.01
CA ALA A 288 18.39 -12.52 25.07
C ALA A 288 18.94 -13.95 24.89
N ASN A 289 18.12 -14.91 24.45
CA ASN A 289 18.55 -16.29 24.17
C ASN A 289 19.60 -16.35 23.04
N TRP A 290 19.39 -15.64 21.95
CA TRP A 290 20.35 -15.57 20.84
C TRP A 290 21.64 -14.85 21.23
N THR A 291 21.52 -13.76 22.01
CA THR A 291 22.66 -13.03 22.54
C THR A 291 23.54 -13.92 23.43
N ARG A 292 22.94 -14.71 24.36
CA ARG A 292 23.69 -15.66 25.19
C ARG A 292 24.45 -16.70 24.37
N LEU A 293 23.80 -17.31 23.40
CA LEU A 293 24.42 -18.27 22.50
C LEU A 293 25.57 -17.65 21.71
N TRP A 294 25.39 -16.43 21.24
CA TRP A 294 26.43 -15.72 20.50
C TRP A 294 27.64 -15.37 21.37
N LEU A 295 27.42 -14.83 22.57
CA LEU A 295 28.49 -14.55 23.55
C LEU A 295 29.27 -15.83 23.88
N THR A 296 28.62 -16.96 24.12
CA THR A 296 29.27 -18.26 24.31
C THR A 296 30.13 -18.67 23.09
N SER A 297 29.71 -18.36 21.88
CA SER A 297 30.46 -18.62 20.66
C SER A 297 31.70 -17.70 20.57
N ILE A 298 31.56 -16.43 20.94
CA ILE A 298 32.69 -15.47 20.97
C ILE A 298 33.73 -15.86 22.01
N GLU A 299 33.34 -16.35 23.19
CA GLU A 299 34.23 -16.87 24.21
C GLU A 299 35.10 -18.01 23.67
N LYS A 300 34.52 -18.89 22.83
CA LYS A 300 35.25 -20.00 22.20
C LYS A 300 36.09 -19.57 21.01
N THR A 301 35.78 -18.45 20.38
CA THR A 301 36.46 -17.94 19.19
C THR A 301 36.71 -16.43 19.33
N PRO A 302 37.74 -16.05 20.12
CA PRO A 302 37.98 -14.64 20.47
C PRO A 302 38.22 -13.69 19.30
N SER A 303 38.64 -14.19 18.13
CA SER A 303 38.79 -13.38 16.91
C SER A 303 37.47 -12.74 16.42
N LEU A 304 36.34 -13.30 16.79
CA LEU A 304 35.04 -12.73 16.45
C LEU A 304 34.73 -11.42 17.19
N LYS A 305 35.34 -11.24 18.37
CA LYS A 305 35.15 -10.04 19.20
C LYS A 305 35.52 -8.74 18.48
N GLU A 306 36.63 -8.76 17.71
CA GLU A 306 37.13 -7.57 17.01
C GLU A 306 36.19 -7.09 15.91
N ALA A 307 35.34 -8.00 15.37
CA ALA A 307 34.39 -7.69 14.33
C ALA A 307 33.10 -7.06 14.86
N ILE A 308 32.87 -7.08 16.17
CA ILE A 308 31.57 -6.63 16.75
C ILE A 308 31.70 -5.16 17.20
N PRO A 309 30.85 -4.26 16.65
CA PRO A 309 30.86 -2.87 17.04
C PRO A 309 30.40 -2.65 18.50
N LEU A 310 30.96 -1.66 19.17
CA LEU A 310 30.55 -1.30 20.55
C LEU A 310 29.06 -0.92 20.65
N SER A 311 28.46 -0.40 19.58
CA SER A 311 27.03 -0.15 19.52
C SER A 311 26.20 -1.43 19.67
N THR A 312 26.64 -2.53 19.07
CA THR A 312 26.03 -3.85 19.21
C THR A 312 26.18 -4.38 20.65
N VAL A 313 27.38 -4.23 21.24
CA VAL A 313 27.59 -4.60 22.66
C VAL A 313 26.68 -3.85 23.60
N ARG A 314 26.53 -2.53 23.41
CA ARG A 314 25.58 -1.72 24.18
C ARG A 314 24.13 -2.19 24.02
N ARG A 315 23.75 -2.60 22.81
CA ARG A 315 22.41 -3.15 22.52
C ARG A 315 22.16 -4.47 23.26
N MET A 316 23.18 -5.36 23.33
CA MET A 316 23.09 -6.60 24.11
C MET A 316 22.81 -6.34 25.59
N LEU A 317 23.39 -5.29 26.17
CA LEU A 317 23.18 -4.91 27.58
C LEU A 317 21.74 -4.43 27.88
N LEU A 318 20.95 -4.05 26.85
CA LEU A 318 19.57 -3.64 27.03
C LEU A 318 18.62 -4.80 27.43
N HIS A 319 19.09 -6.05 27.34
CA HIS A 319 18.28 -7.21 27.78
C HIS A 319 18.12 -7.34 29.28
N ASP A 320 18.84 -6.54 30.09
CA ASP A 320 18.85 -6.60 31.57
C ASP A 320 19.05 -8.03 32.12
N ASP A 321 19.96 -8.77 31.47
CA ASP A 321 20.28 -10.15 31.75
C ASP A 321 21.66 -10.25 32.43
N LYS A 322 21.71 -10.83 33.65
CA LYS A 322 22.94 -10.92 34.44
C LYS A 322 24.04 -11.77 33.77
N GLN A 323 23.65 -12.81 33.02
CA GLN A 323 24.62 -13.65 32.32
C GLN A 323 25.22 -12.88 31.13
N ILE A 324 24.39 -12.19 30.36
CA ILE A 324 24.85 -11.34 29.27
C ILE A 324 25.78 -10.25 29.79
N ALA A 325 25.44 -9.57 30.88
CA ALA A 325 26.29 -8.53 31.49
C ALA A 325 27.62 -9.09 31.95
N ALA A 326 27.65 -10.26 32.60
CA ALA A 326 28.87 -10.91 33.04
C ALA A 326 29.79 -11.32 31.87
N SER A 327 29.22 -11.96 30.83
CA SER A 327 29.99 -12.31 29.63
C SER A 327 30.55 -11.09 28.90
N ILE A 328 29.79 -10.01 28.80
CA ILE A 328 30.25 -8.76 28.18
C ILE A 328 31.38 -8.13 29.00
N GLN A 329 31.26 -8.10 30.34
CA GLN A 329 32.30 -7.58 31.19
C GLN A 329 33.59 -8.41 31.07
N GLN A 330 33.48 -9.72 30.96
CA GLN A 330 34.62 -10.61 30.75
C GLN A 330 35.29 -10.38 29.38
N LEU A 331 34.51 -10.20 28.35
CA LEU A 331 35.02 -10.08 26.97
C LEU A 331 35.55 -8.68 26.64
N TRP A 332 34.86 -7.61 27.04
CA TRP A 332 35.21 -6.23 26.65
C TRP A 332 35.68 -5.35 27.80
N GLY A 333 35.57 -5.79 29.06
CA GLY A 333 35.87 -4.98 30.23
C GLY A 333 34.72 -4.03 30.59
N SER A 334 34.95 -3.24 31.64
CA SER A 334 33.98 -2.20 32.10
C SER A 334 34.12 -0.92 31.29
#